data_28a6dd92fee9a511040d93f5885de354
#
_entry.id   28a6dd92fee9a511040d93f5885de354
#
_cell.length_a   1.000
_cell.length_b   1.000
_cell.length_c   1.000
_cell.angle_alpha   90.00
_cell.angle_beta   90.00
_cell.angle_gamma   90.00
#
_symmetry.space_group_name_H-M   'P 1'
#
loop_
_entity.id
_entity.type
_entity.pdbx_description
1 polymer ?
#
loop_
_entity_poly.entity_id
_entity_poly.type
_entity_poly.pdbx_seq_one_letter_code
_entity_poly.pdbx_strand_id
1 'polypeptide(L)'
;MNAAIDCDDGNPMLRRVALEAIQAWKGRLGRIVEEGVERGEVRREVEPRRIANTIVATLEGALMVSRLEGNKVALEDARDSLEIALEGIAAR
;
A
#
# COMPACT_ATOMS: atom_id res chain seq x y z
N MET A 1 4.69 12.45 -14.13
CA MET A 1 4.88 12.82 -12.73
C MET A 1 3.83 12.15 -11.85
N ASN A 2 4.20 11.79 -10.66
CA ASN A 2 3.31 11.15 -9.70
C ASN A 2 2.25 12.13 -9.20
N ALA A 3 1.00 11.70 -9.10
CA ALA A 3 -0.10 12.56 -8.67
C ALA A 3 0.12 13.16 -7.28
N ALA A 4 0.76 12.43 -6.37
CA ALA A 4 1.03 12.93 -5.02
C ALA A 4 2.01 14.10 -5.04
N ILE A 5 3.02 14.04 -5.92
CA ILE A 5 3.98 15.15 -6.09
C ILE A 5 3.27 16.36 -6.70
N ASP A 6 2.46 16.12 -7.73
CA ASP A 6 1.72 17.19 -8.38
C ASP A 6 0.74 17.87 -7.42
N CYS A 7 0.11 17.08 -6.55
CA CYS A 7 -0.79 17.63 -5.54
C CYS A 7 -0.08 18.52 -4.55
N ASP A 8 1.16 18.19 -4.18
CA ASP A 8 1.94 19.02 -3.26
C ASP A 8 2.32 20.34 -3.87
N ASP A 9 2.38 20.44 -5.20
CA ASP A 9 2.81 21.65 -5.92
C ASP A 9 1.72 22.69 -6.08
N GLY A 10 0.54 22.50 -5.54
CA GLY A 10 -0.38 23.61 -5.47
C GLY A 10 -1.82 23.36 -5.90
N ASN A 11 -2.32 22.15 -5.92
CA ASN A 11 -3.73 21.91 -6.14
C ASN A 11 -4.37 21.27 -4.90
N PRO A 12 -4.91 22.11 -3.97
CA PRO A 12 -5.47 21.59 -2.71
C PRO A 12 -6.61 20.61 -2.88
N MET A 13 -7.43 20.78 -3.90
CA MET A 13 -8.54 19.86 -4.14
C MET A 13 -8.04 18.50 -4.59
N LEU A 14 -7.10 18.47 -5.52
CA LEU A 14 -6.52 17.23 -6.01
C LEU A 14 -5.76 16.50 -4.91
N ARG A 15 -5.04 17.24 -4.08
CA ARG A 15 -4.36 16.69 -2.91
C ARG A 15 -5.35 16.04 -1.96
N ARG A 16 -6.48 16.68 -1.71
CA ARG A 16 -7.51 16.15 -0.82
C ARG A 16 -8.08 14.85 -1.36
N VAL A 17 -8.41 14.81 -2.65
CA VAL A 17 -8.95 13.61 -3.30
C VAL A 17 -7.95 12.46 -3.21
N ALA A 18 -6.68 12.73 -3.50
CA ALA A 18 -5.63 11.71 -3.44
C ALA A 18 -5.45 11.18 -2.01
N LEU A 19 -5.46 12.08 -1.03
CA LEU A 19 -5.31 11.69 0.37
C LEU A 19 -6.49 10.84 0.84
N GLU A 20 -7.71 11.22 0.47
CA GLU A 20 -8.90 10.46 0.83
C GLU A 20 -8.86 9.05 0.24
N ALA A 21 -8.41 8.92 -1.01
CA ALA A 21 -8.28 7.60 -1.66
C ALA A 21 -7.25 6.73 -0.94
N ILE A 22 -6.10 7.29 -0.60
CA ILE A 22 -5.05 6.57 0.12
C ILE A 22 -5.56 6.12 1.49
N GLN A 23 -6.24 7.02 2.20
CA GLN A 23 -6.77 6.69 3.52
C GLN A 23 -7.85 5.61 3.46
N ALA A 24 -8.69 5.63 2.42
CA ALA A 24 -9.69 4.59 2.22
C ALA A 24 -9.04 3.23 1.98
N TRP A 25 -8.00 3.18 1.16
CA TRP A 25 -7.26 1.94 0.91
C TRP A 25 -6.60 1.43 2.19
N LYS A 26 -5.93 2.31 2.92
CA LYS A 26 -5.28 1.91 4.17
C LYS A 26 -6.29 1.39 5.18
N GLY A 27 -7.45 2.02 5.24
CA GLY A 27 -8.51 1.57 6.13
C GLY A 27 -9.03 0.18 5.80
N ARG A 28 -9.22 -0.11 4.51
CA ARG A 28 -9.67 -1.44 4.07
C ARG A 28 -8.62 -2.50 4.34
N LEU A 29 -7.38 -2.22 3.97
CA LEU A 29 -6.29 -3.17 4.17
C LEU A 29 -6.06 -3.43 5.65
N GLY A 30 -6.10 -2.38 6.47
CA GLY A 30 -5.95 -2.52 7.91
C GLY A 30 -7.03 -3.42 8.51
N ARG A 31 -8.28 -3.27 8.05
CA ARG A 31 -9.37 -4.12 8.51
C ARG A 31 -9.20 -5.57 8.11
N ILE A 32 -8.75 -5.80 6.86
CA ILE A 32 -8.51 -7.17 6.39
C ILE A 32 -7.45 -7.85 7.27
N VAL A 33 -6.36 -7.15 7.55
CA VAL A 33 -5.28 -7.69 8.40
C VAL A 33 -5.79 -7.90 9.83
N GLU A 34 -6.53 -6.94 10.36
CA GLU A 34 -7.10 -7.02 11.70
C GLU A 34 -8.02 -8.25 11.84
N GLU A 35 -8.88 -8.47 10.85
CA GLU A 35 -9.73 -9.65 10.84
C GLU A 35 -8.92 -10.93 10.74
N GLY A 36 -7.84 -10.91 9.96
CA GLY A 36 -6.93 -12.04 9.87
C GLY A 36 -6.29 -12.38 11.21
N VAL A 37 -5.90 -11.35 11.96
CA VAL A 37 -5.35 -11.56 13.32
C VAL A 37 -6.41 -12.16 14.23
N GLU A 38 -7.64 -11.62 14.17
CA GLU A 38 -8.73 -12.11 15.01
C GLU A 38 -9.09 -13.57 14.72
N ARG A 39 -8.98 -13.98 13.45
CA ARG A 39 -9.27 -15.36 13.04
C ARG A 39 -8.09 -16.29 13.22
N GLY A 40 -6.95 -15.79 13.67
CA GLY A 40 -5.76 -16.62 13.84
C GLY A 40 -5.04 -16.94 12.52
N GLU A 41 -5.37 -16.26 11.45
CA GLU A 41 -4.73 -16.45 10.14
C GLU A 41 -3.48 -15.60 9.97
N VAL A 42 -3.38 -14.51 10.73
CA VAL A 42 -2.24 -13.60 10.75
C VAL A 42 -1.65 -13.59 12.16
N ARG A 43 -0.33 -13.52 12.26
CA ARG A 43 0.36 -13.51 13.55
C ARG A 43 -0.14 -12.38 14.45
N ARG A 44 -0.27 -12.67 15.74
CA ARG A 44 -0.81 -11.70 16.73
C ARG A 44 0.03 -10.46 16.90
N GLU A 45 1.35 -10.57 16.70
CA GLU A 45 2.27 -9.43 16.85
C GLU A 45 2.25 -8.49 15.65
N VAL A 46 1.55 -8.84 14.57
CA VAL A 46 1.46 -7.99 13.39
C VAL A 46 0.57 -6.77 13.68
N GLU A 47 1.08 -5.59 13.39
CA GLU A 47 0.33 -4.34 13.54
C GLU A 47 -0.38 -4.02 12.22
N PRO A 48 -1.72 -4.14 12.17
CA PRO A 48 -2.46 -3.94 10.91
C PRO A 48 -2.19 -2.61 10.22
N ARG A 49 -2.07 -1.53 10.98
CA ARG A 49 -1.80 -0.20 10.43
C ARG A 49 -0.45 -0.16 9.69
N ARG A 50 0.56 -0.79 10.26
CA ARG A 50 1.90 -0.82 9.64
C ARG A 50 1.89 -1.58 8.34
N ILE A 51 1.21 -2.71 8.30
CA ILE A 51 1.10 -3.52 7.09
C ILE A 51 0.37 -2.73 6.01
N ALA A 52 -0.75 -2.10 6.36
CA ALA A 52 -1.52 -1.29 5.41
C ALA A 52 -0.68 -0.15 4.83
N ASN A 53 0.05 0.58 5.69
CA ASN A 53 0.93 1.65 5.23
C ASN A 53 2.00 1.13 4.28
N THR A 54 2.61 0.00 4.60
CA THR A 54 3.69 -0.57 3.79
C THR A 54 3.18 -1.01 2.43
N ILE A 55 2.01 -1.66 2.37
CA ILE A 55 1.42 -2.09 1.11
C ILE A 55 1.14 -0.88 0.22
N VAL A 56 0.44 0.12 0.75
CA VAL A 56 0.07 1.30 -0.04
C VAL A 56 1.31 2.07 -0.50
N ALA A 57 2.27 2.29 0.40
CA ALA A 57 3.50 3.02 0.06
C ALA A 57 4.31 2.28 -1.00
N THR A 58 4.40 0.96 -0.90
CA THR A 58 5.13 0.14 -1.86
C THR A 58 4.49 0.21 -3.24
N LEU A 59 3.17 0.08 -3.31
CA LEU A 59 2.45 0.13 -4.59
C LEU A 59 2.49 1.52 -5.21
N GLU A 60 2.35 2.57 -4.41
CA GLU A 60 2.43 3.94 -4.90
C GLU A 60 3.83 4.25 -5.45
N GLY A 61 4.87 3.84 -4.72
CA GLY A 61 6.25 4.02 -5.18
C GLY A 61 6.52 3.24 -6.46
N ALA A 62 6.06 2.00 -6.52
CA ALA A 62 6.23 1.16 -7.71
C ALA A 62 5.51 1.75 -8.92
N LEU A 63 4.32 2.32 -8.71
CA LEU A 63 3.56 2.96 -9.78
C LEU A 63 4.32 4.16 -10.33
N MET A 64 4.87 4.99 -9.46
CA MET A 64 5.67 6.15 -9.87
C MET A 64 6.88 5.72 -10.69
N VAL A 65 7.63 4.74 -10.19
CA VAL A 65 8.81 4.24 -10.89
C VAL A 65 8.44 3.66 -12.25
N SER A 66 7.37 2.87 -12.31
CA SER A 66 6.90 2.29 -13.58
C SER A 66 6.54 3.36 -14.60
N ARG A 67 5.89 4.44 -14.16
CA ARG A 67 5.55 5.55 -15.05
C ARG A 67 6.78 6.25 -15.58
N LEU A 68 7.75 6.51 -14.70
CA LEU A 68 8.98 7.19 -15.09
C LEU A 68 9.84 6.34 -16.01
N GLU A 69 9.86 5.03 -15.79
CA GLU A 69 10.64 4.11 -16.62
C GLU A 69 9.91 3.67 -17.89
N GLY A 70 8.60 3.87 -17.93
CA GLY A 70 7.80 3.50 -19.09
C GLY A 70 7.55 2.00 -19.26
N ASN A 71 7.59 1.24 -18.17
CA ASN A 71 7.33 -0.19 -18.19
C ASN A 71 6.74 -0.64 -16.84
N LYS A 72 6.36 -1.92 -16.74
CA LYS A 72 5.69 -2.47 -15.57
C LYS A 72 6.61 -3.24 -14.62
N VAL A 73 7.91 -3.21 -14.84
CA VAL A 73 8.84 -4.04 -14.08
C VAL A 73 8.77 -3.74 -12.59
N ALA A 74 8.78 -2.45 -12.22
CA ALA A 74 8.71 -2.09 -10.81
C ALA A 74 7.41 -2.53 -10.14
N LEU A 75 6.28 -2.46 -10.88
CA LEU A 75 5.00 -2.94 -10.34
C LEU A 75 5.01 -4.46 -10.13
N GLU A 76 5.57 -5.19 -11.08
CA GLU A 76 5.68 -6.65 -10.97
C GLU A 76 6.57 -7.06 -9.80
N ASP A 77 7.70 -6.37 -9.65
CA ASP A 77 8.62 -6.62 -8.54
C ASP A 77 7.95 -6.31 -7.20
N ALA A 78 7.21 -5.22 -7.13
CA ALA A 78 6.47 -4.85 -5.91
C ALA A 78 5.44 -5.91 -5.55
N ARG A 79 4.68 -6.39 -6.54
CA ARG A 79 3.70 -7.45 -6.32
C ARG A 79 4.37 -8.71 -5.75
N ASP A 80 5.45 -9.14 -6.38
CA ASP A 80 6.14 -10.36 -5.96
C ASP A 80 6.73 -10.22 -4.55
N SER A 81 7.32 -9.06 -4.26
CA SER A 81 7.88 -8.79 -2.93
C SER A 81 6.80 -8.71 -1.86
N LEU A 82 5.66 -8.12 -2.19
CA LEU A 82 4.53 -8.06 -1.26
C LEU A 82 3.95 -9.44 -0.98
N GLU A 83 3.88 -10.31 -1.98
CA GLU A 83 3.41 -11.69 -1.77
C GLU A 83 4.30 -12.41 -0.76
N ILE A 84 5.62 -12.27 -0.91
CA ILE A 84 6.57 -12.88 0.03
C ILE A 84 6.39 -12.32 1.44
N ALA A 85 6.24 -11.00 1.54
CA ALA A 85 6.06 -10.34 2.84
C ALA A 85 4.76 -10.80 3.51
N LEU A 86 3.67 -10.92 2.74
CA LEU A 86 2.39 -11.36 3.28
C LEU A 86 2.43 -12.82 3.74
N GLU A 87 3.15 -13.67 3.02
CA GLU A 87 3.37 -15.05 3.49
C GLU A 87 4.13 -15.06 4.82
N GLY A 88 5.05 -14.10 5.00
CA GLY A 88 5.85 -13.99 6.22
C GLY A 88 5.04 -13.61 7.46
N ILE A 89 3.88 -12.98 7.30
CA ILE A 89 3.03 -12.60 8.43
C ILE A 89 1.92 -13.62 8.71
N ALA A 90 1.78 -14.61 7.86
CA ALA A 90 0.76 -15.64 8.05
C ALA A 90 1.06 -16.45 9.32
N ALA A 91 0.02 -16.74 10.09
CA ALA A 91 0.13 -17.60 11.26
C ALA A 91 0.28 -19.05 10.79
N ARG A 92 1.05 -19.82 11.58
CA ARG A 92 1.32 -21.23 11.25
C ARG A 92 0.94 -22.13 12.40
#